data_196d5a2efa1103b5de023d1ca5666e40
#
_entry.id   196d5a2efa1103b5de023d1ca5666e40
#
_cell.length_a   1.000
_cell.length_b   1.000
_cell.length_c   1.000
_cell.angle_alpha   90.00
_cell.angle_beta   90.00
_cell.angle_gamma   90.00
#
_symmetry.space_group_name_H-M   'P 1'
#
loop_
_entity.id
_entity.type
_entity.pdbx_description
1 polymer ?
#
loop_
_entity_poly.entity_id
_entity_poly.type
_entity_poly.pdbx_seq_one_letter_code
_entity_poly.pdbx_strand_id
1 'polypeptide(L)'
;VILPPAAGGRILTETLDPPAAPTGESGCAAAVDLGTTTVAVRLYDLTTGRVSAACAGWNAQAAYGADVISRIQYTREQPDGLSALSGCIRAQVESLLTQALAQTNREARELKRVVLAGNTVMQLLFAGISVESLAAAPFQAETLFRQPVQDTLLGAPVHYLPCAAGYVGGDITAGLLASGLSDRAGRFLYLDIGTNGEMALGGRDGFTCCAVACGPAFEGAGVTCGMMGVDGAVSRVRYNGKFEMNVIGGGEATGLCGSGLIDLAAVLVRQGVIDETGRLLPPEEVPERMRAFLTRDENGNGVFHLTDKVFLTAGDVRSLQLAKAAVAAGVQVLLAQQGITLAELDGVYLAGGFGVYLDPASAAAIGMLPQLPAGRLHSIGNASLAGASMLALDGSRAADALQTAERCRYIELSGRADFADAFTGGMTYEPVTRR
;
A
#
# COMPACT_ATOMS: atom_id res chain seq x y z
N VAL A 1 -11.54 15.91 -1.09
CA VAL A 1 -12.56 16.02 -2.14
C VAL A 1 -13.05 14.61 -2.42
N ILE A 2 -14.30 14.30 -2.05
CA ILE A 2 -14.95 13.03 -2.36
C ILE A 2 -15.33 13.06 -3.83
N LEU A 3 -14.62 12.32 -4.66
CA LEU A 3 -14.98 12.17 -6.07
C LEU A 3 -16.18 11.23 -6.20
N PRO A 4 -17.17 11.53 -7.06
CA PRO A 4 -18.30 10.64 -7.26
C PRO A 4 -17.82 9.29 -7.84
N PRO A 5 -18.41 8.16 -7.40
CA PRO A 5 -18.03 6.84 -7.89
C PRO A 5 -18.30 6.69 -9.39
N ALA A 6 -17.40 5.97 -10.08
CA ALA A 6 -17.62 5.59 -11.48
C ALA A 6 -18.87 4.74 -11.62
N ALA A 7 -19.63 4.96 -12.70
CA ALA A 7 -20.76 4.11 -13.04
C ALA A 7 -20.28 2.67 -13.29
N GLY A 8 -20.69 1.71 -12.45
CA GLY A 8 -20.41 0.29 -12.64
C GLY A 8 -19.86 -0.48 -11.45
N GLY A 9 -19.21 0.17 -10.50
CA GLY A 9 -18.71 -0.48 -9.29
C GLY A 9 -18.70 0.51 -8.13
N ARG A 10 -19.54 0.30 -7.13
CA ARG A 10 -19.54 1.14 -5.94
C ARG A 10 -18.43 0.63 -5.02
N ILE A 11 -17.33 1.40 -4.91
CA ILE A 11 -16.38 1.23 -3.82
C ILE A 11 -17.07 1.76 -2.56
N LEU A 12 -17.15 0.93 -1.54
CA LEU A 12 -17.55 1.36 -0.21
C LEU A 12 -16.29 1.92 0.46
N THR A 13 -16.22 3.22 0.66
CA THR A 13 -15.14 3.84 1.43
C THR A 13 -15.51 3.75 2.90
N GLU A 14 -14.74 3.02 3.67
CA GLU A 14 -14.91 2.88 5.12
C GLU A 14 -13.86 3.73 5.82
N THR A 15 -14.28 4.50 6.81
CA THR A 15 -13.36 5.19 7.71
C THR A 15 -13.09 4.27 8.89
N LEU A 16 -11.86 3.79 9.01
CA LEU A 16 -11.42 2.92 10.09
C LEU A 16 -10.94 3.69 11.33
N ASP A 17 -11.03 5.01 11.32
CA ASP A 17 -10.60 5.81 12.47
C ASP A 17 -11.43 5.43 13.71
N PRO A 18 -10.76 5.15 14.85
CA PRO A 18 -11.46 4.81 16.07
C PRO A 18 -12.38 5.95 16.47
N PRO A 19 -13.59 5.63 16.99
CA PRO A 19 -14.53 6.67 17.44
C PRO A 19 -13.90 7.50 18.55
N ALA A 20 -14.12 8.82 18.49
CA ALA A 20 -13.67 9.72 19.53
C ALA A 20 -14.43 9.42 20.84
N ALA A 21 -13.72 8.90 21.83
CA ALA A 21 -14.25 8.61 23.17
C ALA A 21 -13.18 8.87 24.24
N PRO A 22 -13.56 9.44 25.40
CA PRO A 22 -12.64 9.62 26.51
C PRO A 22 -12.01 8.29 26.92
N THR A 23 -10.68 8.26 27.11
CA THR A 23 -9.95 7.09 27.55
C THR A 23 -9.89 6.93 29.08
N GLY A 24 -10.25 7.97 29.81
CA GLY A 24 -10.06 8.07 31.25
C GLY A 24 -8.65 8.54 31.66
N GLU A 25 -7.76 8.75 30.69
CA GLU A 25 -6.39 9.23 30.90
C GLU A 25 -6.27 10.72 30.54
N SER A 26 -5.26 11.39 31.08
CA SER A 26 -4.87 12.74 30.71
C SER A 26 -3.58 12.73 29.90
N GLY A 27 -3.35 13.78 29.11
CA GLY A 27 -2.19 13.89 28.23
C GLY A 27 -2.50 13.49 26.80
N CYS A 28 -1.50 13.00 26.09
CA CYS A 28 -1.64 12.61 24.70
C CYS A 28 -0.95 11.27 24.40
N ALA A 29 -1.36 10.63 23.31
CA ALA A 29 -0.71 9.44 22.76
C ALA A 29 -0.52 9.62 21.25
N ALA A 30 0.50 8.99 20.72
CA ALA A 30 0.79 9.05 19.29
C ALA A 30 0.65 7.69 18.61
N ALA A 31 0.07 7.70 17.43
CA ALA A 31 0.10 6.59 16.48
C ALA A 31 1.02 6.96 15.31
N VAL A 32 1.88 6.02 14.93
CA VAL A 32 2.85 6.18 13.86
C VAL A 32 2.66 5.06 12.84
N ASP A 33 2.48 5.43 11.59
CA ASP A 33 2.60 4.54 10.44
C ASP A 33 3.97 4.74 9.82
N LEU A 34 4.81 3.72 9.95
CA LEU A 34 6.21 3.73 9.52
C LEU A 34 6.33 3.05 8.15
N GLY A 35 5.84 3.74 7.11
CA GLY A 35 5.89 3.23 5.75
C GLY A 35 7.29 3.31 5.13
N THR A 36 7.52 2.51 4.10
CA THR A 36 8.77 2.53 3.33
C THR A 36 8.98 3.86 2.61
N THR A 37 7.91 4.45 2.08
CA THR A 37 7.92 5.68 1.27
C THR A 37 7.54 6.90 2.09
N THR A 38 6.56 6.76 3.00
CA THR A 38 6.04 7.86 3.82
C THR A 38 5.96 7.47 5.28
N VAL A 39 6.12 8.46 6.17
CA VAL A 39 5.90 8.32 7.61
C VAL A 39 4.76 9.22 7.99
N ALA A 40 3.75 8.67 8.66
CA ALA A 40 2.59 9.43 9.14
C ALA A 40 2.45 9.31 10.66
N VAL A 41 2.09 10.43 11.29
CA VAL A 41 1.91 10.53 12.74
C VAL A 41 0.57 11.17 13.03
N ARG A 42 -0.20 10.58 13.96
CA ARG A 42 -1.38 11.20 14.57
C ARG A 42 -1.16 11.34 16.07
N LEU A 43 -1.42 12.53 16.59
CA LEU A 43 -1.44 12.81 18.02
C LEU A 43 -2.89 12.85 18.51
N TYR A 44 -3.18 12.11 19.56
CA TYR A 44 -4.49 12.01 20.17
C TYR A 44 -4.51 12.69 21.54
N ASP A 45 -5.54 13.45 21.82
CA ASP A 45 -5.88 13.90 23.17
C ASP A 45 -6.58 12.76 23.91
N LEU A 46 -5.97 12.22 24.95
CA LEU A 46 -6.50 11.08 25.70
C LEU A 46 -7.76 11.44 26.51
N THR A 47 -7.93 12.72 26.89
CA THR A 47 -9.12 13.16 27.61
C THR A 47 -10.38 13.06 26.75
N THR A 48 -10.25 13.34 25.45
CA THR A 48 -11.37 13.36 24.51
C THR A 48 -11.40 12.20 23.54
N GLY A 49 -10.28 11.49 23.37
CA GLY A 49 -10.07 10.46 22.35
C GLY A 49 -10.01 11.01 20.92
N ARG A 50 -9.87 12.33 20.75
CA ARG A 50 -9.86 12.96 19.42
C ARG A 50 -8.44 13.17 18.90
N VAL A 51 -8.31 13.11 17.57
CA VAL A 51 -7.09 13.58 16.89
C VAL A 51 -6.91 15.06 17.18
N SER A 52 -5.76 15.42 17.74
CA SER A 52 -5.39 16.81 18.04
C SER A 52 -4.42 17.37 17.00
N ALA A 53 -3.55 16.56 16.43
CA ALA A 53 -2.68 16.93 15.31
C ALA A 53 -2.37 15.72 14.42
N ALA A 54 -2.02 15.98 13.16
CA ALA A 54 -1.53 14.99 12.23
C ALA A 54 -0.38 15.58 11.41
N CYS A 55 0.73 14.85 11.31
CA CYS A 55 1.90 15.22 10.54
C CYS A 55 2.33 14.04 9.68
N ALA A 56 2.88 14.32 8.50
CA ALA A 56 3.44 13.29 7.64
C ALA A 56 4.62 13.85 6.85
N GLY A 57 5.47 12.97 6.38
CA GLY A 57 6.60 13.33 5.55
C GLY A 57 7.11 12.13 4.74
N TRP A 58 7.93 12.43 3.75
CA TRP A 58 8.68 11.41 3.00
C TRP A 58 9.65 10.71 3.93
N ASN A 59 9.75 9.40 3.82
CA ASN A 59 10.72 8.64 4.60
C ASN A 59 12.15 9.04 4.22
N ALA A 60 12.85 9.68 5.17
CA ALA A 60 14.20 10.20 4.96
C ALA A 60 15.22 9.11 4.61
N GLN A 61 14.94 7.85 4.93
CA GLN A 61 15.77 6.71 4.54
C GLN A 61 15.80 6.46 3.03
N ALA A 62 14.96 7.13 2.22
CA ALA A 62 15.02 7.07 0.76
C ALA A 62 16.40 7.49 0.21
N ALA A 63 17.15 8.31 0.95
CA ALA A 63 18.52 8.67 0.62
C ALA A 63 19.51 7.49 0.68
N TYR A 64 19.17 6.42 1.41
CA TYR A 64 19.99 5.22 1.60
C TYR A 64 19.48 4.02 0.79
N GLY A 65 18.22 4.04 0.40
CA GLY A 65 17.57 3.00 -0.40
C GLY A 65 16.10 3.30 -0.64
N ALA A 66 15.68 3.12 -1.89
CA ALA A 66 14.31 3.44 -2.31
C ALA A 66 13.26 2.48 -1.71
N ASP A 67 13.65 1.23 -1.45
CA ASP A 67 12.80 0.15 -0.94
C ASP A 67 13.46 -0.60 0.23
N VAL A 68 12.74 -1.57 0.81
CA VAL A 68 13.24 -2.33 1.95
C VAL A 68 14.47 -3.18 1.61
N ILE A 69 14.55 -3.72 0.39
CA ILE A 69 15.66 -4.58 -0.05
C ILE A 69 16.95 -3.76 -0.18
N SER A 70 16.88 -2.61 -0.82
CA SER A 70 18.03 -1.70 -0.95
C SER A 70 18.51 -1.18 0.42
N ARG A 71 17.61 -0.98 1.40
CA ARG A 71 17.98 -0.62 2.79
C ARG A 71 18.66 -1.79 3.52
N ILE A 72 18.16 -3.01 3.36
CA ILE A 72 18.83 -4.22 3.88
C ILE A 72 20.25 -4.31 3.26
N GLN A 73 20.36 -4.12 1.95
CA GLN A 73 21.64 -4.16 1.27
C GLN A 73 22.60 -3.09 1.80
N TYR A 74 22.11 -1.86 2.03
CA TYR A 74 22.89 -0.79 2.61
C TYR A 74 23.46 -1.15 4.00
N THR A 75 22.67 -1.83 4.86
CA THR A 75 23.18 -2.28 6.18
C THR A 75 24.28 -3.34 6.08
N ARG A 76 24.32 -4.11 4.99
CA ARG A 76 25.34 -5.12 4.74
C ARG A 76 26.63 -4.55 4.15
N GLU A 77 26.49 -3.51 3.33
CA GLU A 77 27.64 -2.89 2.62
C GLU A 77 28.35 -1.85 3.47
N GLN A 78 27.64 -1.21 4.39
CA GLN A 78 28.19 -0.14 5.22
C GLN A 78 28.34 -0.60 6.68
N PRO A 79 29.53 -0.49 7.29
CA PRO A 79 29.77 -0.93 8.67
C PRO A 79 28.85 -0.27 9.71
N ASP A 80 28.45 0.99 9.48
CA ASP A 80 27.55 1.78 10.31
C ASP A 80 26.12 1.89 9.72
N GLY A 81 25.82 1.11 8.67
CA GLY A 81 24.57 1.20 7.91
C GLY A 81 23.32 1.05 8.75
N LEU A 82 23.32 0.11 9.71
CA LEU A 82 22.18 -0.06 10.62
C LEU A 82 21.98 1.17 11.52
N SER A 83 23.06 1.68 12.11
CA SER A 83 22.97 2.85 12.99
C SER A 83 22.59 4.12 12.23
N ALA A 84 23.08 4.28 10.99
CA ALA A 84 22.71 5.40 10.11
C ALA A 84 21.21 5.37 9.76
N LEU A 85 20.69 4.22 9.33
CA LEU A 85 19.27 4.06 9.00
C LEU A 85 18.38 4.22 10.24
N SER A 86 18.75 3.60 11.37
CA SER A 86 18.02 3.76 12.62
C SER A 86 18.01 5.21 13.09
N GLY A 87 19.16 5.86 13.15
CA GLY A 87 19.26 7.27 13.53
C GLY A 87 18.43 8.19 12.64
N CYS A 88 18.50 7.97 11.33
CA CYS A 88 17.74 8.75 10.35
C CYS A 88 16.23 8.68 10.59
N ILE A 89 15.67 7.46 10.71
CA ILE A 89 14.22 7.31 10.83
C ILE A 89 13.71 7.71 12.22
N ARG A 90 14.49 7.46 13.28
CA ARG A 90 14.14 7.91 14.63
C ARG A 90 14.10 9.44 14.71
N ALA A 91 15.10 10.12 14.17
CA ALA A 91 15.14 11.58 14.12
C ALA A 91 13.95 12.16 13.34
N GLN A 92 13.54 11.51 12.25
CA GLN A 92 12.37 11.93 11.48
C GLN A 92 11.07 11.79 12.29
N VAL A 93 10.83 10.64 12.91
CA VAL A 93 9.61 10.41 13.72
C VAL A 93 9.60 11.37 14.92
N GLU A 94 10.74 11.58 15.57
CA GLU A 94 10.88 12.56 16.66
C GLU A 94 10.55 13.98 16.20
N SER A 95 11.02 14.38 15.03
CA SER A 95 10.71 15.69 14.42
C SER A 95 9.19 15.84 14.15
N LEU A 96 8.55 14.83 13.54
CA LEU A 96 7.10 14.85 13.27
C LEU A 96 6.28 14.89 14.56
N LEU A 97 6.68 14.15 15.59
CA LEU A 97 6.04 14.18 16.92
C LEU A 97 6.20 15.54 17.59
N THR A 98 7.40 16.11 17.54
CA THR A 98 7.68 17.45 18.10
C THR A 98 6.83 18.51 17.39
N GLN A 99 6.69 18.42 16.08
CA GLN A 99 5.81 19.29 15.29
C GLN A 99 4.33 19.13 15.73
N ALA A 100 3.85 17.89 15.89
CA ALA A 100 2.48 17.62 16.32
C ALA A 100 2.20 18.15 17.74
N LEU A 101 3.15 17.98 18.67
CA LEU A 101 3.07 18.52 20.01
C LEU A 101 3.03 20.04 20.00
N ALA A 102 3.88 20.71 19.21
CA ALA A 102 3.91 22.16 19.07
C ALA A 102 2.60 22.71 18.50
N GLN A 103 2.00 22.06 17.50
CA GLN A 103 0.69 22.46 16.92
C GLN A 103 -0.43 22.46 17.96
N THR A 104 -0.31 21.66 19.02
CA THR A 104 -1.31 21.50 20.08
C THR A 104 -0.94 22.20 21.38
N ASN A 105 0.18 22.94 21.41
CA ASN A 105 0.76 23.58 22.60
C ASN A 105 0.99 22.58 23.74
N ARG A 106 1.41 21.34 23.43
CA ARG A 106 1.73 20.29 24.39
C ARG A 106 3.23 20.11 24.52
N GLU A 107 3.65 19.68 25.73
CA GLU A 107 5.03 19.35 26.00
C GLU A 107 5.27 17.83 25.89
N ALA A 108 6.52 17.42 25.59
CA ALA A 108 6.90 16.01 25.46
C ALA A 108 6.53 15.16 26.71
N ARG A 109 6.59 15.73 27.92
CA ARG A 109 6.21 15.04 29.17
C ARG A 109 4.73 14.63 29.24
N GLU A 110 3.87 15.22 28.39
CA GLU A 110 2.45 14.85 28.30
C GLU A 110 2.21 13.65 27.39
N LEU A 111 3.22 13.26 26.59
CA LEU A 111 3.15 12.09 25.71
C LEU A 111 3.27 10.81 26.57
N LYS A 112 2.21 10.04 26.62
CA LYS A 112 2.11 8.84 27.45
C LYS A 112 2.65 7.59 26.77
N ARG A 113 2.49 7.49 25.46
CA ARG A 113 2.93 6.36 24.64
C ARG A 113 3.00 6.74 23.17
N VAL A 114 3.86 6.04 22.46
CA VAL A 114 3.94 6.04 20.99
C VAL A 114 3.65 4.63 20.51
N VAL A 115 2.65 4.45 19.66
CA VAL A 115 2.35 3.15 19.03
C VAL A 115 2.79 3.19 17.60
N LEU A 116 3.62 2.23 17.19
CA LEU A 116 4.27 2.19 15.90
C LEU A 116 3.85 0.95 15.12
N ALA A 117 3.27 1.15 13.94
CA ALA A 117 2.99 0.14 12.94
C ALA A 117 3.87 0.37 11.70
N GLY A 118 4.29 -0.69 11.07
CA GLY A 118 5.10 -0.65 9.85
C GLY A 118 5.45 -2.05 9.40
N ASN A 119 6.00 -2.19 8.20
CA ASN A 119 6.52 -3.49 7.80
C ASN A 119 7.68 -3.93 8.70
N THR A 120 7.95 -5.23 8.73
CA THR A 120 8.91 -5.81 9.69
C THR A 120 10.29 -5.19 9.57
N VAL A 121 10.78 -4.94 8.35
CA VAL A 121 12.09 -4.33 8.12
C VAL A 121 12.14 -2.92 8.71
N MET A 122 11.11 -2.11 8.46
CA MET A 122 11.04 -0.74 8.96
C MET A 122 10.98 -0.69 10.50
N GLN A 123 10.24 -1.59 11.13
CA GLN A 123 10.19 -1.69 12.59
C GLN A 123 11.56 -2.11 13.18
N LEU A 124 12.24 -3.07 12.57
CA LEU A 124 13.58 -3.50 12.97
C LEU A 124 14.59 -2.35 12.83
N LEU A 125 14.61 -1.65 11.69
CA LEU A 125 15.48 -0.50 11.47
C LEU A 125 15.20 0.62 12.48
N PHE A 126 13.93 0.90 12.79
CA PHE A 126 13.58 1.90 13.81
C PHE A 126 14.11 1.48 15.20
N ALA A 127 13.95 0.22 15.55
CA ALA A 127 14.43 -0.33 16.82
C ALA A 127 15.96 -0.51 16.90
N GLY A 128 16.70 -0.30 15.78
CA GLY A 128 18.15 -0.53 15.72
C GLY A 128 18.53 -2.02 15.78
N ILE A 129 17.61 -2.90 15.36
CA ILE A 129 17.79 -4.35 15.34
C ILE A 129 18.20 -4.79 13.95
N SER A 130 19.12 -5.77 13.86
CA SER A 130 19.63 -6.25 12.57
C SER A 130 18.53 -6.75 11.63
N VAL A 131 18.68 -6.42 10.36
CA VAL A 131 17.81 -6.88 9.26
C VAL A 131 18.53 -7.86 8.33
N GLU A 132 19.76 -8.26 8.68
CA GLU A 132 20.63 -9.05 7.81
C GLU A 132 20.01 -10.42 7.47
N SER A 133 19.36 -11.06 8.44
CA SER A 133 18.69 -12.36 8.28
C SER A 133 17.51 -12.32 7.30
N LEU A 134 17.00 -11.12 6.97
CA LEU A 134 15.97 -10.92 5.97
C LEU A 134 16.51 -10.77 4.53
N ALA A 135 17.84 -10.71 4.36
CA ALA A 135 18.47 -10.62 3.03
C ALA A 135 18.40 -11.91 2.22
N ALA A 136 18.24 -13.06 2.87
CA ALA A 136 18.26 -14.37 2.23
C ALA A 136 17.30 -15.34 2.92
N ALA A 137 16.84 -16.33 2.17
CA ALA A 137 16.01 -17.41 2.73
C ALA A 137 16.71 -18.10 3.92
N PRO A 138 15.97 -18.40 4.98
CA PRO A 138 14.52 -18.45 5.11
C PRO A 138 13.85 -17.13 5.55
N PHE A 139 14.50 -15.96 5.41
CA PHE A 139 13.94 -14.62 5.68
C PHE A 139 13.38 -14.45 7.11
N GLN A 140 14.11 -14.94 8.09
CA GLN A 140 13.69 -14.92 9.50
C GLN A 140 14.12 -13.60 10.17
N ALA A 141 13.15 -12.86 10.67
CA ALA A 141 13.42 -11.65 11.45
C ALA A 141 13.98 -12.01 12.84
N GLU A 142 14.90 -11.16 13.35
CA GLU A 142 15.44 -11.29 14.71
C GLU A 142 14.32 -11.19 15.78
N THR A 143 13.30 -10.40 15.52
CA THR A 143 12.07 -10.36 16.32
C THR A 143 10.88 -10.03 15.42
N LEU A 144 9.73 -10.55 15.78
CA LEU A 144 8.43 -10.19 15.21
C LEU A 144 7.63 -9.27 16.14
N PHE A 145 8.28 -8.66 17.12
CA PHE A 145 7.67 -7.77 18.12
C PHE A 145 6.46 -8.39 18.85
N ARG A 146 6.43 -9.72 18.97
CA ARG A 146 5.41 -10.47 19.73
C ARG A 146 5.68 -10.44 21.22
N GLN A 147 6.88 -10.01 21.63
CA GLN A 147 7.25 -9.71 23.00
C GLN A 147 7.61 -8.23 23.09
N PRO A 148 7.37 -7.57 24.23
CA PRO A 148 7.71 -6.17 24.42
C PRO A 148 9.20 -5.91 24.17
N VAL A 149 9.50 -4.93 23.34
CA VAL A 149 10.85 -4.37 23.17
C VAL A 149 10.93 -3.09 23.98
N GLN A 150 11.95 -2.98 24.84
CA GLN A 150 12.18 -1.79 25.64
C GLN A 150 12.72 -0.67 24.75
N ASP A 151 11.91 0.32 24.47
CA ASP A 151 12.28 1.48 23.64
C ASP A 151 11.52 2.73 24.12
N THR A 152 12.13 3.88 23.89
CA THR A 152 11.55 5.19 24.24
C THR A 152 11.79 6.21 23.13
N LEU A 153 10.85 7.13 22.96
CA LEU A 153 10.96 8.27 22.07
C LEU A 153 10.39 9.51 22.78
N LEU A 154 11.13 10.61 22.81
CA LEU A 154 10.77 11.82 23.58
C LEU A 154 10.43 11.53 25.05
N GLY A 155 11.02 10.48 25.64
CA GLY A 155 10.76 10.05 27.01
C GLY A 155 9.51 9.19 27.20
N ALA A 156 8.70 8.99 26.16
CA ALA A 156 7.54 8.09 26.19
C ALA A 156 7.88 6.68 25.71
N PRO A 157 7.27 5.62 26.27
CA PRO A 157 7.47 4.25 25.80
C PRO A 157 6.96 4.07 24.37
N VAL A 158 7.72 3.32 23.58
CA VAL A 158 7.35 2.90 22.22
C VAL A 158 6.76 1.49 22.26
N HIS A 159 5.57 1.34 21.69
CA HIS A 159 4.89 0.05 21.54
C HIS A 159 4.85 -0.32 20.05
N TYR A 160 5.53 -1.39 19.71
CA TYR A 160 5.54 -1.91 18.34
C TYR A 160 4.33 -2.83 18.12
N LEU A 161 3.67 -2.69 16.97
CA LEU A 161 2.68 -3.68 16.59
C LEU A 161 3.37 -5.00 16.20
N PRO A 162 2.82 -6.15 16.63
CA PRO A 162 3.39 -7.45 16.31
C PRO A 162 3.29 -7.75 14.83
N CYS A 163 4.38 -8.30 14.27
CA CYS A 163 4.47 -8.70 12.88
C CYS A 163 4.03 -10.16 12.69
N ALA A 164 3.44 -10.46 11.53
CA ALA A 164 3.08 -11.82 11.16
C ALA A 164 4.30 -12.64 10.70
N ALA A 165 5.19 -12.03 9.91
CA ALA A 165 6.39 -12.65 9.36
C ALA A 165 7.45 -11.62 8.96
N GLY A 166 8.57 -12.07 8.40
CA GLY A 166 9.66 -11.21 7.96
C GLY A 166 9.26 -10.17 6.91
N TYR A 167 8.30 -10.49 6.03
CA TYR A 167 7.78 -9.61 5.00
C TYR A 167 6.27 -9.33 5.11
N VAL A 168 5.66 -9.64 6.25
CA VAL A 168 4.28 -9.23 6.60
C VAL A 168 4.32 -8.64 7.99
N GLY A 169 4.31 -7.32 8.05
CA GLY A 169 4.65 -6.56 9.24
C GLY A 169 3.49 -6.21 10.15
N GLY A 170 3.79 -5.32 11.10
CA GLY A 170 2.83 -4.76 12.04
C GLY A 170 1.79 -3.85 11.37
N ASP A 171 2.07 -3.31 10.19
CA ASP A 171 1.14 -2.58 9.33
C ASP A 171 -0.05 -3.45 8.91
N ILE A 172 0.22 -4.69 8.48
CA ILE A 172 -0.82 -5.64 8.09
C ILE A 172 -1.61 -6.10 9.30
N THR A 173 -0.94 -6.42 10.40
CA THR A 173 -1.62 -6.78 11.66
C THR A 173 -2.51 -5.64 12.15
N ALA A 174 -2.01 -4.40 12.10
CA ALA A 174 -2.78 -3.20 12.41
C ALA A 174 -4.02 -3.06 11.51
N GLY A 175 -3.85 -3.26 10.21
CA GLY A 175 -4.92 -3.15 9.24
C GLY A 175 -6.00 -4.23 9.41
N LEU A 176 -5.61 -5.47 9.68
CA LEU A 176 -6.53 -6.57 9.96
C LEU A 176 -7.34 -6.31 11.26
N LEU A 177 -6.68 -5.78 12.27
CA LEU A 177 -7.33 -5.38 13.52
C LEU A 177 -8.31 -4.22 13.28
N ALA A 178 -7.86 -3.14 12.64
CA ALA A 178 -8.67 -1.95 12.42
C ALA A 178 -9.90 -2.21 11.53
N SER A 179 -9.76 -3.08 10.53
CA SER A 179 -10.87 -3.49 9.66
C SER A 179 -11.88 -4.42 10.34
N GLY A 180 -11.56 -4.94 11.54
CA GLY A 180 -12.36 -5.91 12.26
C GLY A 180 -12.45 -7.27 11.58
N LEU A 181 -11.60 -7.54 10.56
CA LEU A 181 -11.61 -8.83 9.85
C LEU A 181 -11.15 -9.98 10.73
N SER A 182 -10.29 -9.71 11.72
CA SER A 182 -9.83 -10.68 12.71
C SER A 182 -10.96 -11.20 13.64
N ASP A 183 -12.08 -10.48 13.71
CA ASP A 183 -13.23 -10.83 14.56
C ASP A 183 -14.41 -11.38 13.74
N ARG A 184 -14.38 -11.25 12.42
CA ARG A 184 -15.49 -11.64 11.53
C ARG A 184 -15.31 -13.05 10.98
N ALA A 185 -16.36 -13.84 11.07
CA ALA A 185 -16.42 -15.11 10.35
C ALA A 185 -16.63 -14.84 8.85
N GLY A 186 -15.85 -15.52 8.02
CA GLY A 186 -15.93 -15.35 6.58
C GLY A 186 -14.58 -15.50 5.89
N ARG A 187 -14.59 -15.27 4.57
CA ARG A 187 -13.42 -15.35 3.68
C ARG A 187 -13.17 -13.97 3.07
N PHE A 188 -12.31 -13.21 3.71
CA PHE A 188 -12.00 -11.85 3.32
C PHE A 188 -10.58 -11.79 2.75
N LEU A 189 -10.43 -11.10 1.62
CA LEU A 189 -9.14 -10.80 1.05
C LEU A 189 -8.78 -9.37 1.43
N TYR A 190 -7.71 -9.21 2.20
CA TYR A 190 -7.10 -7.94 2.55
C TYR A 190 -5.89 -7.72 1.65
N LEU A 191 -5.79 -6.55 1.05
CA LEU A 191 -4.71 -6.15 0.15
C LEU A 191 -4.18 -4.78 0.58
N ASP A 192 -2.91 -4.70 0.89
CA ASP A 192 -2.17 -3.44 1.01
C ASP A 192 -1.20 -3.36 -0.16
N ILE A 193 -1.46 -2.42 -1.07
CA ILE A 193 -0.74 -2.32 -2.34
C ILE A 193 0.04 -1.01 -2.39
N GLY A 194 1.36 -1.13 -2.31
CA GLY A 194 2.34 -0.08 -2.48
C GLY A 194 3.52 -0.59 -3.32
N THR A 195 4.74 -0.20 -2.98
CA THR A 195 5.99 -0.77 -3.54
C THR A 195 6.06 -2.27 -3.33
N ASN A 196 5.62 -2.75 -2.16
CA ASN A 196 5.29 -4.15 -1.92
C ASN A 196 3.76 -4.32 -1.96
N GLY A 197 3.30 -5.54 -2.21
CA GLY A 197 1.90 -5.91 -2.09
C GLY A 197 1.75 -6.98 -1.03
N GLU A 198 1.38 -6.57 0.17
CA GLU A 198 1.08 -7.49 1.26
C GLU A 198 -0.38 -7.91 1.20
N MET A 199 -0.61 -9.20 1.38
CA MET A 199 -1.94 -9.78 1.21
C MET A 199 -2.25 -10.75 2.34
N ALA A 200 -3.52 -10.76 2.78
CA ALA A 200 -4.03 -11.72 3.76
C ALA A 200 -5.41 -12.22 3.33
N LEU A 201 -5.59 -13.53 3.34
CA LEU A 201 -6.86 -14.19 3.03
C LEU A 201 -7.33 -15.00 4.23
N GLY A 202 -8.51 -14.69 4.75
CA GLY A 202 -9.07 -15.38 5.92
C GLY A 202 -10.12 -14.56 6.65
N GLY A 203 -10.20 -14.76 7.96
CA GLY A 203 -11.12 -14.13 8.89
C GLY A 203 -10.78 -14.49 10.33
N ARG A 204 -11.76 -14.53 11.24
CA ARG A 204 -11.50 -14.75 12.67
C ARG A 204 -10.79 -16.08 13.00
N ASP A 205 -10.87 -17.07 12.12
CA ASP A 205 -10.22 -18.39 12.34
C ASP A 205 -8.74 -18.37 11.93
N GLY A 206 -8.27 -17.27 11.37
CA GLY A 206 -6.90 -17.01 10.96
C GLY A 206 -6.78 -16.58 9.49
N PHE A 207 -5.56 -16.19 9.12
CA PHE A 207 -5.25 -15.70 7.79
C PHE A 207 -4.08 -16.48 7.18
N THR A 208 -4.14 -16.69 5.87
CA THR A 208 -2.95 -17.02 5.08
C THR A 208 -2.45 -15.75 4.43
N CYS A 209 -1.18 -15.42 4.66
CA CYS A 209 -0.58 -14.16 4.24
C CYS A 209 0.58 -14.40 3.30
N CYS A 210 0.81 -13.48 2.37
CA CYS A 210 2.00 -13.43 1.53
C CYS A 210 2.40 -11.99 1.23
N ALA A 211 3.59 -11.81 0.69
CA ALA A 211 4.06 -10.53 0.16
C ALA A 211 4.59 -10.73 -1.25
N VAL A 212 4.33 -9.77 -2.14
CA VAL A 212 4.83 -9.72 -3.51
C VAL A 212 5.58 -8.40 -3.75
N ALA A 213 6.60 -8.44 -4.58
CA ALA A 213 7.30 -7.25 -5.04
C ALA A 213 6.54 -6.66 -6.24
N CYS A 214 5.72 -5.64 -6.01
CA CYS A 214 4.99 -4.93 -7.07
C CYS A 214 5.89 -3.95 -7.82
N GLY A 215 6.98 -3.50 -7.19
CA GLY A 215 7.73 -2.35 -7.67
C GLY A 215 6.97 -1.03 -7.47
N PRO A 216 7.62 0.10 -7.73
CA PRO A 216 7.08 1.40 -7.33
C PRO A 216 6.09 2.02 -8.34
N ALA A 217 5.64 1.28 -9.38
CA ALA A 217 4.78 1.82 -10.44
C ALA A 217 3.45 2.38 -9.92
N PHE A 218 2.84 1.75 -8.92
CA PHE A 218 1.60 2.23 -8.31
C PHE A 218 1.78 3.51 -7.48
N GLU A 219 3.01 3.83 -7.09
CA GLU A 219 3.37 5.08 -6.42
C GLU A 219 3.88 6.14 -7.40
N GLY A 220 3.85 5.83 -8.71
CA GLY A 220 4.27 6.72 -9.80
C GLY A 220 5.78 6.72 -10.06
N ALA A 221 6.58 5.94 -9.35
CA ALA A 221 8.01 5.83 -9.62
C ALA A 221 8.28 4.74 -10.67
N GLY A 222 9.30 4.94 -11.50
CA GLY A 222 9.59 4.04 -12.62
C GLY A 222 8.60 4.14 -13.78
N VAL A 223 7.79 5.20 -13.81
CA VAL A 223 6.88 5.59 -14.89
C VAL A 223 7.27 7.00 -15.35
N THR A 224 7.39 7.22 -16.65
CA THR A 224 7.99 8.44 -17.23
C THR A 224 7.29 9.72 -16.74
N CYS A 225 5.96 9.77 -16.80
CA CYS A 225 5.14 10.85 -16.26
C CYS A 225 4.48 10.47 -14.95
N GLY A 226 5.04 9.48 -14.23
CA GLY A 226 4.51 9.03 -12.95
C GLY A 226 4.78 10.04 -11.85
N MET A 227 3.80 10.21 -10.97
CA MET A 227 3.92 11.04 -9.77
C MET A 227 2.99 10.54 -8.67
N MET A 228 3.21 11.02 -7.45
CA MET A 228 2.28 10.74 -6.36
C MET A 228 0.95 11.44 -6.53
N GLY A 229 -0.03 11.03 -5.71
CA GLY A 229 -1.37 11.64 -5.68
C GLY A 229 -1.38 13.03 -5.03
N VAL A 230 -0.65 13.98 -5.62
CA VAL A 230 -0.54 15.38 -5.21
C VAL A 230 -1.13 16.30 -6.28
N ASP A 231 -1.18 17.60 -6.02
CA ASP A 231 -1.67 18.60 -6.98
C ASP A 231 -0.97 18.46 -8.34
N GLY A 232 -1.74 18.49 -9.42
CA GLY A 232 -1.28 18.26 -10.79
C GLY A 232 -1.33 16.81 -11.25
N ALA A 233 -1.49 15.83 -10.35
CA ALA A 233 -1.60 14.43 -10.73
C ALA A 233 -2.97 14.09 -11.34
N VAL A 234 -2.97 13.44 -12.50
CA VAL A 234 -4.18 12.82 -13.05
C VAL A 234 -4.51 11.58 -12.23
N SER A 235 -5.64 11.60 -11.54
CA SER A 235 -6.10 10.52 -10.65
C SER A 235 -7.20 9.65 -11.26
N ARG A 236 -7.83 10.12 -12.35
CA ARG A 236 -8.87 9.42 -13.12
C ARG A 236 -8.76 9.71 -14.58
N VAL A 237 -9.00 8.69 -15.40
CA VAL A 237 -9.12 8.83 -16.86
C VAL A 237 -10.34 8.05 -17.34
N ARG A 238 -11.13 8.68 -18.22
CA ARG A 238 -12.26 8.06 -18.91
C ARG A 238 -12.22 8.41 -20.38
N TYR A 239 -12.86 7.57 -21.21
CA TYR A 239 -13.05 7.84 -22.62
C TYR A 239 -14.51 7.53 -23.03
N ASN A 240 -15.17 8.56 -23.55
CA ASN A 240 -16.55 8.49 -24.06
C ASN A 240 -16.67 9.20 -25.44
N GLY A 241 -15.66 8.99 -26.29
CA GLY A 241 -15.48 9.72 -27.55
C GLY A 241 -14.45 10.85 -27.43
N LYS A 242 -14.17 11.30 -26.21
CA LYS A 242 -13.07 12.20 -25.85
C LYS A 242 -12.49 11.75 -24.51
N PHE A 243 -11.23 12.10 -24.24
CA PHE A 243 -10.60 11.87 -22.96
C PHE A 243 -11.12 12.87 -21.93
N GLU A 244 -11.57 12.36 -20.80
CA GLU A 244 -11.92 13.11 -19.60
C GLU A 244 -10.98 12.68 -18.48
N MET A 245 -10.42 13.65 -17.73
CA MET A 245 -9.48 13.38 -16.67
C MET A 245 -9.82 14.20 -15.41
N ASN A 246 -9.56 13.65 -14.23
CA ASN A 246 -9.60 14.39 -12.99
C ASN A 246 -8.16 14.66 -12.55
N VAL A 247 -7.83 15.93 -12.37
CA VAL A 247 -6.54 16.39 -11.87
C VAL A 247 -6.71 16.78 -10.41
N ILE A 248 -5.85 16.24 -9.53
CA ILE A 248 -5.84 16.62 -8.12
C ILE A 248 -5.48 18.10 -8.02
N GLY A 249 -6.19 18.85 -7.17
CA GLY A 249 -6.04 20.31 -7.07
C GLY A 249 -6.72 21.12 -8.18
N GLY A 250 -7.24 20.48 -9.25
CA GLY A 250 -8.02 21.11 -10.32
C GLY A 250 -7.21 22.00 -11.27
N GLY A 251 -5.88 21.89 -11.25
CA GLY A 251 -4.97 22.65 -12.13
C GLY A 251 -4.60 21.92 -13.43
N GLU A 252 -3.46 22.29 -13.99
CA GLU A 252 -2.89 21.63 -15.17
C GLU A 252 -2.41 20.22 -14.83
N ALA A 253 -2.65 19.25 -15.72
CA ALA A 253 -2.13 17.91 -15.60
C ALA A 253 -0.60 17.89 -15.82
N THR A 254 0.16 17.42 -14.84
CA THR A 254 1.62 17.34 -14.86
C THR A 254 2.17 15.93 -14.84
N GLY A 255 1.33 14.94 -14.46
CA GLY A 255 1.72 13.52 -14.43
C GLY A 255 0.53 12.62 -14.08
N LEU A 256 0.82 11.33 -13.90
CA LEU A 256 -0.15 10.27 -13.57
C LEU A 256 0.14 9.74 -12.18
N CYS A 257 -0.81 9.74 -11.26
CA CYS A 257 -0.68 8.89 -10.08
C CYS A 257 -1.12 7.46 -10.39
N GLY A 258 -0.86 6.52 -9.49
CA GLY A 258 -1.11 5.10 -9.74
C GLY A 258 -2.53 4.76 -10.17
N SER A 259 -3.56 5.40 -9.59
CA SER A 259 -4.95 5.19 -10.03
C SER A 259 -5.22 5.74 -11.43
N GLY A 260 -4.65 6.91 -11.76
CA GLY A 260 -4.73 7.49 -13.10
C GLY A 260 -4.01 6.63 -14.14
N LEU A 261 -2.86 6.04 -13.79
CA LEU A 261 -2.12 5.11 -14.64
C LEU A 261 -2.95 3.86 -14.95
N ILE A 262 -3.59 3.26 -13.96
CA ILE A 262 -4.47 2.10 -14.14
C ILE A 262 -5.68 2.44 -14.99
N ASP A 263 -6.33 3.57 -14.72
CA ASP A 263 -7.48 4.02 -15.53
C ASP A 263 -7.08 4.25 -16.98
N LEU A 264 -5.96 4.93 -17.22
CA LEU A 264 -5.46 5.17 -18.56
C LEU A 264 -5.15 3.85 -19.28
N ALA A 265 -4.41 2.94 -18.66
CA ALA A 265 -4.12 1.63 -19.23
C ALA A 265 -5.40 0.85 -19.55
N ALA A 266 -6.38 0.84 -18.66
CA ALA A 266 -7.66 0.18 -18.88
C ALA A 266 -8.45 0.79 -20.05
N VAL A 267 -8.41 2.10 -20.21
CA VAL A 267 -8.98 2.79 -21.39
C VAL A 267 -8.25 2.37 -22.65
N LEU A 268 -6.91 2.37 -22.63
CA LEU A 268 -6.10 2.03 -23.82
C LEU A 268 -6.29 0.58 -24.27
N VAL A 269 -6.42 -0.36 -23.33
CA VAL A 269 -6.77 -1.76 -23.60
C VAL A 269 -8.15 -1.84 -24.28
N ARG A 270 -9.17 -1.20 -23.69
CA ARG A 270 -10.55 -1.19 -24.25
C ARG A 270 -10.63 -0.51 -25.62
N GLN A 271 -9.75 0.44 -25.91
CA GLN A 271 -9.71 1.14 -27.17
C GLN A 271 -8.80 0.47 -28.22
N GLY A 272 -8.15 -0.66 -27.90
CA GLY A 272 -7.25 -1.38 -28.79
C GLY A 272 -5.95 -0.62 -29.09
N VAL A 273 -5.44 0.12 -28.10
CA VAL A 273 -4.15 0.83 -28.17
C VAL A 273 -3.06 0.03 -27.44
N ILE A 274 -3.41 -0.68 -26.38
CA ILE A 274 -2.60 -1.71 -25.75
C ILE A 274 -3.24 -3.05 -26.11
N ASP A 275 -2.47 -3.98 -26.68
CA ASP A 275 -2.95 -5.31 -27.01
C ASP A 275 -2.91 -6.25 -25.79
N GLU A 276 -3.40 -7.49 -25.95
CA GLU A 276 -3.46 -8.51 -24.90
C GLU A 276 -2.09 -8.88 -24.34
N THR A 277 -1.02 -8.69 -25.11
CA THR A 277 0.35 -8.99 -24.66
C THR A 277 0.98 -7.85 -23.86
N GLY A 278 0.31 -6.69 -23.80
CA GLY A 278 0.80 -5.48 -23.18
C GLY A 278 1.68 -4.62 -24.10
N ARG A 279 1.64 -4.86 -25.39
CA ARG A 279 2.33 -4.02 -26.37
C ARG A 279 1.53 -2.74 -26.63
N LEU A 280 2.16 -1.59 -26.43
CA LEU A 280 1.62 -0.29 -26.85
C LEU A 280 1.81 -0.14 -28.35
N LEU A 281 0.71 -0.17 -29.09
CA LEU A 281 0.71 -0.22 -30.53
C LEU A 281 1.09 1.14 -31.15
N PRO A 282 1.82 1.16 -32.27
CA PRO A 282 2.15 2.39 -33.00
C PRO A 282 0.92 2.93 -33.74
N PRO A 283 0.97 4.20 -34.21
CA PRO A 283 -0.20 4.89 -34.81
C PRO A 283 -0.92 4.16 -35.95
N GLU A 284 -0.19 3.41 -36.77
CA GLU A 284 -0.76 2.68 -37.89
C GLU A 284 -1.48 1.40 -37.53
N GLU A 285 -1.20 0.84 -36.35
CA GLU A 285 -1.79 -0.41 -35.90
C GLU A 285 -3.05 -0.19 -35.00
N VAL A 286 -3.31 1.07 -34.61
CA VAL A 286 -4.46 1.40 -33.74
C VAL A 286 -5.67 1.85 -34.55
N PRO A 287 -6.90 1.76 -33.96
CA PRO A 287 -8.09 2.34 -34.58
C PRO A 287 -7.92 3.81 -34.92
N GLU A 288 -8.49 4.26 -36.06
CA GLU A 288 -8.34 5.60 -36.59
C GLU A 288 -8.60 6.71 -35.56
N ARG A 289 -9.62 6.54 -34.74
CA ARG A 289 -9.99 7.49 -33.66
C ARG A 289 -8.90 7.70 -32.59
N MET A 290 -7.92 6.78 -32.49
CA MET A 290 -6.83 6.84 -31.51
C MET A 290 -5.53 7.39 -32.11
N ARG A 291 -5.37 7.40 -33.45
CA ARG A 291 -4.12 7.76 -34.12
C ARG A 291 -3.59 9.13 -33.75
N ALA A 292 -4.48 10.10 -33.57
CA ALA A 292 -4.09 11.48 -33.24
C ALA A 292 -3.42 11.62 -31.87
N PHE A 293 -3.57 10.62 -30.98
CA PHE A 293 -2.98 10.62 -29.64
C PHE A 293 -1.64 9.87 -29.58
N LEU A 294 -1.15 9.31 -30.69
CA LEU A 294 0.06 8.48 -30.69
C LEU A 294 1.16 9.08 -31.56
N THR A 295 2.37 8.91 -31.06
CA THR A 295 3.63 9.11 -31.82
C THR A 295 4.48 7.84 -31.69
N ARG A 296 5.71 7.88 -32.28
CA ARG A 296 6.70 6.83 -32.10
C ARG A 296 7.90 7.33 -31.32
N ASP A 297 8.46 6.45 -30.50
CA ASP A 297 9.79 6.67 -29.91
C ASP A 297 10.91 6.38 -30.92
N GLU A 298 12.17 6.57 -30.49
CA GLU A 298 13.36 6.32 -31.32
C GLU A 298 13.51 4.85 -31.75
N ASN A 299 12.87 3.92 -31.02
CA ASN A 299 12.89 2.49 -31.31
C ASN A 299 11.67 2.04 -32.13
N GLY A 300 10.79 2.97 -32.51
CA GLY A 300 9.59 2.70 -33.29
C GLY A 300 8.40 2.21 -32.46
N ASN A 301 8.49 2.17 -31.13
CA ASN A 301 7.36 1.81 -30.28
C ASN A 301 6.35 2.95 -30.19
N GLY A 302 5.09 2.63 -29.88
CA GLY A 302 4.06 3.62 -29.63
C GLY A 302 4.35 4.44 -28.38
N VAL A 303 4.00 5.73 -28.44
CA VAL A 303 3.93 6.63 -27.29
C VAL A 303 2.56 7.28 -27.32
N PHE A 304 1.78 7.09 -26.28
CA PHE A 304 0.44 7.64 -26.17
C PHE A 304 0.47 8.97 -25.40
N HIS A 305 -0.11 10.03 -25.96
CA HIS A 305 -0.18 11.36 -25.37
C HIS A 305 -1.61 11.63 -24.84
N LEU A 306 -1.78 11.71 -23.53
CA LEU A 306 -3.02 12.14 -22.91
C LEU A 306 -3.16 13.67 -22.98
N THR A 307 -2.04 14.38 -22.75
CA THR A 307 -1.84 15.82 -22.97
C THR A 307 -0.43 16.05 -23.52
N ASP A 308 -0.07 17.31 -23.80
CA ASP A 308 1.30 17.66 -24.24
C ASP A 308 2.36 17.31 -23.19
N LYS A 309 1.99 17.27 -21.90
CA LYS A 309 2.90 16.99 -20.77
C LYS A 309 2.78 15.60 -20.19
N VAL A 310 1.64 14.94 -20.38
CA VAL A 310 1.33 13.62 -19.79
C VAL A 310 1.20 12.60 -20.90
N PHE A 311 2.13 11.67 -20.93
CA PHE A 311 2.18 10.60 -21.93
C PHE A 311 2.57 9.27 -21.31
N LEU A 312 2.33 8.19 -22.04
CA LEU A 312 2.62 6.82 -21.65
C LEU A 312 3.50 6.15 -22.70
N THR A 313 4.60 5.55 -22.27
CA THR A 313 5.56 4.84 -23.12
C THR A 313 5.39 3.31 -23.02
N ALA A 314 5.99 2.56 -23.93
CA ALA A 314 6.04 1.10 -23.85
C ALA A 314 6.74 0.62 -22.55
N GLY A 315 7.76 1.34 -22.08
CA GLY A 315 8.43 1.07 -20.81
C GLY A 315 7.50 1.23 -19.60
N ASP A 316 6.64 2.24 -19.61
CA ASP A 316 5.66 2.48 -18.54
C ASP A 316 4.59 1.38 -18.52
N VAL A 317 4.11 0.95 -19.69
CA VAL A 317 3.17 -0.18 -19.81
C VAL A 317 3.83 -1.45 -19.25
N ARG A 318 5.12 -1.67 -19.51
CA ARG A 318 5.87 -2.81 -18.99
C ARG A 318 6.01 -2.75 -17.47
N SER A 319 6.29 -1.59 -16.90
CA SER A 319 6.36 -1.39 -15.44
C SER A 319 5.03 -1.72 -14.78
N LEU A 320 3.91 -1.22 -15.33
CA LEU A 320 2.57 -1.56 -14.87
C LEU A 320 2.25 -3.05 -15.03
N GLN A 321 2.67 -3.66 -16.15
CA GLN A 321 2.45 -5.08 -16.44
C GLN A 321 3.08 -5.98 -15.37
N LEU A 322 4.31 -5.70 -14.96
CA LEU A 322 5.00 -6.43 -13.90
C LEU A 322 4.30 -6.26 -12.55
N ALA A 323 3.95 -5.02 -12.20
CA ALA A 323 3.28 -4.70 -10.94
C ALA A 323 1.93 -5.40 -10.80
N LYS A 324 1.06 -5.31 -11.83
CA LYS A 324 -0.25 -5.94 -11.80
C LYS A 324 -0.19 -7.47 -11.80
N ALA A 325 0.80 -8.04 -12.50
CA ALA A 325 1.00 -9.49 -12.53
C ALA A 325 1.39 -10.05 -11.16
N ALA A 326 2.23 -9.32 -10.42
CA ALA A 326 2.60 -9.69 -9.06
C ALA A 326 1.38 -9.73 -8.12
N VAL A 327 0.52 -8.70 -8.18
CA VAL A 327 -0.73 -8.65 -7.40
C VAL A 327 -1.64 -9.82 -7.78
N ALA A 328 -1.92 -10.01 -9.06
CA ALA A 328 -2.81 -11.06 -9.55
C ALA A 328 -2.31 -12.46 -9.15
N ALA A 329 -1.00 -12.70 -9.26
CA ALA A 329 -0.37 -13.98 -8.88
C ALA A 329 -0.46 -14.25 -7.39
N GLY A 330 -0.19 -13.24 -6.55
CA GLY A 330 -0.33 -13.36 -5.09
C GLY A 330 -1.74 -13.73 -4.68
N VAL A 331 -2.75 -13.04 -5.22
CA VAL A 331 -4.17 -13.35 -4.99
C VAL A 331 -4.50 -14.79 -5.42
N GLN A 332 -4.06 -15.19 -6.61
CA GLN A 332 -4.32 -16.53 -7.16
C GLN A 332 -3.72 -17.64 -6.29
N VAL A 333 -2.47 -17.45 -5.82
CA VAL A 333 -1.83 -18.43 -4.93
C VAL A 333 -2.55 -18.51 -3.58
N LEU A 334 -2.98 -17.37 -2.99
CA LEU A 334 -3.73 -17.39 -1.73
C LEU A 334 -5.06 -18.14 -1.86
N LEU A 335 -5.80 -17.91 -2.94
CA LEU A 335 -7.06 -18.63 -3.22
C LEU A 335 -6.81 -20.13 -3.37
N ALA A 336 -5.80 -20.52 -4.14
CA ALA A 336 -5.43 -21.91 -4.35
C ALA A 336 -5.00 -22.60 -3.04
N GLN A 337 -4.24 -21.90 -2.18
CA GLN A 337 -3.82 -22.43 -0.88
C GLN A 337 -4.98 -22.71 0.07
N GLN A 338 -6.07 -22.01 -0.06
CA GLN A 338 -7.29 -22.23 0.73
C GLN A 338 -8.33 -23.10 -0.01
N GLY A 339 -8.04 -23.49 -1.25
CA GLY A 339 -8.94 -24.31 -2.07
C GLY A 339 -10.26 -23.63 -2.37
N ILE A 340 -10.26 -22.29 -2.51
CA ILE A 340 -11.46 -21.50 -2.77
C ILE A 340 -11.34 -20.72 -4.07
N THR A 341 -12.49 -20.31 -4.57
CA THR A 341 -12.60 -19.44 -5.74
C THR A 341 -12.92 -18.01 -5.32
N LEU A 342 -12.77 -17.07 -6.25
CA LEU A 342 -13.15 -15.67 -6.05
C LEU A 342 -14.63 -15.45 -5.70
N ALA A 343 -15.51 -16.31 -6.21
CA ALA A 343 -16.95 -16.24 -5.96
C ALA A 343 -17.30 -16.51 -4.47
N GLU A 344 -16.41 -17.23 -3.78
CA GLU A 344 -16.57 -17.60 -2.37
C GLU A 344 -16.01 -16.55 -1.40
N LEU A 345 -15.40 -15.46 -1.91
CA LEU A 345 -14.99 -14.34 -1.06
C LEU A 345 -16.20 -13.54 -0.59
N ASP A 346 -16.27 -13.26 0.69
CA ASP A 346 -17.28 -12.39 1.29
C ASP A 346 -16.99 -10.91 1.06
N GLY A 347 -15.72 -10.54 0.89
CA GLY A 347 -15.31 -9.18 0.58
C GLY A 347 -13.81 -9.06 0.27
N VAL A 348 -13.44 -7.98 -0.40
CA VAL A 348 -12.05 -7.58 -0.67
C VAL A 348 -11.83 -6.20 -0.08
N TYR A 349 -10.81 -6.05 0.72
CA TYR A 349 -10.47 -4.84 1.46
C TYR A 349 -9.14 -4.29 0.95
N LEU A 350 -9.18 -3.09 0.37
CA LEU A 350 -8.00 -2.39 -0.15
C LEU A 350 -7.54 -1.36 0.87
N ALA A 351 -6.38 -1.60 1.45
CA ALA A 351 -5.67 -0.68 2.31
C ALA A 351 -4.69 0.20 1.52
N GLY A 352 -4.13 1.19 2.23
CA GLY A 352 -3.19 2.14 1.67
C GLY A 352 -3.84 3.27 0.87
N GLY A 353 -3.08 4.33 0.63
CA GLY A 353 -3.57 5.52 -0.08
C GLY A 353 -3.96 5.24 -1.54
N PHE A 354 -3.31 4.28 -2.16
CA PHE A 354 -3.60 3.82 -3.52
C PHE A 354 -5.03 3.24 -3.63
N GLY A 355 -5.46 2.42 -2.66
CA GLY A 355 -6.78 1.77 -2.67
C GLY A 355 -7.96 2.75 -2.64
N VAL A 356 -7.78 3.98 -2.13
CA VAL A 356 -8.84 4.99 -2.02
C VAL A 356 -9.31 5.48 -3.40
N TYR A 357 -8.41 5.56 -4.35
CA TYR A 357 -8.69 6.15 -5.68
C TYR A 357 -8.77 5.09 -6.80
N LEU A 358 -8.49 3.83 -6.51
CA LEU A 358 -8.51 2.74 -7.50
C LEU A 358 -9.93 2.54 -8.05
N ASP A 359 -10.08 2.46 -9.39
CA ASP A 359 -11.32 2.03 -10.02
C ASP A 359 -11.30 0.49 -10.18
N PRO A 360 -12.23 -0.24 -9.52
CA PRO A 360 -12.29 -1.69 -9.63
C PRO A 360 -12.50 -2.21 -11.06
N ALA A 361 -13.26 -1.49 -11.86
CA ALA A 361 -13.52 -1.87 -13.24
C ALA A 361 -12.28 -1.68 -14.13
N SER A 362 -11.47 -0.67 -13.82
CA SER A 362 -10.17 -0.45 -14.48
C SER A 362 -9.15 -1.50 -14.05
N ALA A 363 -9.04 -1.80 -12.74
CA ALA A 363 -8.16 -2.84 -12.22
C ALA A 363 -8.50 -4.23 -12.77
N ALA A 364 -9.81 -4.54 -12.89
CA ALA A 364 -10.27 -5.78 -13.51
C ALA A 364 -9.99 -5.83 -15.01
N ALA A 365 -10.17 -4.71 -15.73
CA ALA A 365 -9.96 -4.65 -17.17
C ALA A 365 -8.51 -4.91 -17.58
N ILE A 366 -7.55 -4.53 -16.74
CA ILE A 366 -6.12 -4.80 -16.98
C ILE A 366 -5.66 -6.15 -16.39
N GLY A 367 -6.56 -6.92 -15.76
CA GLY A 367 -6.22 -8.20 -15.14
C GLY A 367 -5.40 -8.10 -13.85
N MET A 368 -5.49 -6.96 -13.14
CA MET A 368 -4.83 -6.77 -11.84
C MET A 368 -5.63 -7.39 -10.69
N LEU A 369 -6.93 -7.10 -10.66
CA LEU A 369 -7.87 -7.66 -9.71
C LEU A 369 -8.95 -8.44 -10.47
N PRO A 370 -9.55 -9.44 -9.81
CA PRO A 370 -10.69 -10.12 -10.41
C PRO A 370 -11.90 -9.19 -10.49
N GLN A 371 -12.79 -9.49 -11.43
CA GLN A 371 -14.09 -8.81 -11.49
C GLN A 371 -14.95 -9.26 -10.32
N LEU A 372 -15.18 -8.35 -9.38
CA LEU A 372 -15.98 -8.59 -8.18
C LEU A 372 -17.42 -8.11 -8.36
N PRO A 373 -18.39 -8.78 -7.71
CA PRO A 373 -19.75 -8.24 -7.60
C PRO A 373 -19.76 -6.86 -6.94
N ALA A 374 -20.69 -6.01 -7.33
CA ALA A 374 -20.87 -4.69 -6.73
C ALA A 374 -21.04 -4.80 -5.20
N GLY A 375 -20.36 -3.93 -4.45
CA GLY A 375 -20.44 -3.87 -2.99
C GLY A 375 -19.59 -4.88 -2.23
N ARG A 376 -18.73 -5.66 -2.91
CA ARG A 376 -17.73 -6.54 -2.25
C ARG A 376 -16.33 -5.97 -2.19
N LEU A 377 -16.08 -4.81 -2.77
CA LEU A 377 -14.80 -4.12 -2.69
C LEU A 377 -14.92 -2.93 -1.75
N HIS A 378 -14.08 -2.92 -0.73
CA HIS A 378 -14.02 -1.90 0.31
C HIS A 378 -12.67 -1.20 0.24
N SER A 379 -12.66 0.12 0.12
CA SER A 379 -11.45 0.92 0.31
C SER A 379 -11.43 1.41 1.75
N ILE A 380 -10.38 1.06 2.48
CA ILE A 380 -10.26 1.29 3.92
C ILE A 380 -9.16 2.29 4.30
N GLY A 381 -8.56 2.94 3.32
CA GLY A 381 -7.55 3.99 3.54
C GLY A 381 -6.32 3.50 4.28
N ASN A 382 -5.71 4.37 5.09
CA ASN A 382 -4.52 4.01 5.89
C ASN A 382 -4.92 3.15 7.11
N ALA A 383 -5.09 1.87 6.87
CA ALA A 383 -5.49 0.89 7.88
C ALA A 383 -4.38 0.61 8.91
N SER A 384 -3.11 0.74 8.51
CA SER A 384 -1.94 0.66 9.39
C SER A 384 -2.01 1.73 10.49
N LEU A 385 -2.16 2.99 10.10
CA LEU A 385 -2.29 4.10 11.04
C LEU A 385 -3.56 3.98 11.91
N ALA A 386 -4.67 3.47 11.34
CA ALA A 386 -5.90 3.26 12.09
C ALA A 386 -5.72 2.21 13.20
N GLY A 387 -5.06 1.09 12.92
CA GLY A 387 -4.76 0.06 13.92
C GLY A 387 -3.79 0.56 15.00
N ALA A 388 -2.74 1.28 14.62
CA ALA A 388 -1.86 1.93 15.59
C ALA A 388 -2.64 2.93 16.48
N SER A 389 -3.60 3.65 15.90
CA SER A 389 -4.46 4.59 16.63
C SER A 389 -5.36 3.90 17.65
N MET A 390 -5.91 2.73 17.31
CA MET A 390 -6.72 1.94 18.26
C MET A 390 -5.90 1.58 19.50
N LEU A 391 -4.66 1.11 19.33
CA LEU A 391 -3.79 0.79 20.45
C LEU A 391 -3.32 2.04 21.20
N ALA A 392 -3.09 3.15 20.52
CA ALA A 392 -2.72 4.40 21.15
C ALA A 392 -3.81 4.93 22.09
N LEU A 393 -5.08 4.70 21.74
CA LEU A 393 -6.23 5.07 22.56
C LEU A 393 -6.60 4.02 23.63
N ASP A 394 -6.43 2.75 23.32
CA ASP A 394 -6.78 1.64 24.20
C ASP A 394 -5.68 0.57 24.19
N GLY A 395 -4.80 0.62 25.19
CA GLY A 395 -3.70 -0.34 25.33
C GLY A 395 -4.14 -1.78 25.54
N SER A 396 -5.38 -2.06 25.95
CA SER A 396 -5.90 -3.42 26.10
C SER A 396 -5.99 -4.16 24.75
N ARG A 397 -6.08 -3.42 23.64
CA ARG A 397 -6.10 -3.97 22.28
C ARG A 397 -4.76 -4.60 21.83
N ALA A 398 -3.71 -4.43 22.61
CA ALA A 398 -2.42 -5.10 22.33
C ALA A 398 -2.53 -6.63 22.31
N ALA A 399 -3.40 -7.21 23.16
CA ALA A 399 -3.66 -8.65 23.14
C ALA A 399 -4.36 -9.10 21.85
N ASP A 400 -5.30 -8.30 21.33
CA ASP A 400 -5.99 -8.59 20.07
C ASP A 400 -5.03 -8.50 18.88
N ALA A 401 -4.13 -7.51 18.89
CA ALA A 401 -3.10 -7.36 17.86
C ALA A 401 -2.13 -8.57 17.84
N LEU A 402 -1.69 -9.01 19.04
CA LEU A 402 -0.84 -10.19 19.18
C LEU A 402 -1.54 -11.44 18.66
N GLN A 403 -2.78 -11.67 19.07
CA GLN A 403 -3.57 -12.81 18.61
C GLN A 403 -3.78 -12.78 17.08
N THR A 404 -4.02 -11.60 16.49
CA THR A 404 -4.14 -11.43 15.05
C THR A 404 -2.84 -11.84 14.34
N ALA A 405 -1.68 -11.37 14.82
CA ALA A 405 -0.38 -11.73 14.24
C ALA A 405 -0.07 -13.23 14.36
N GLU A 406 -0.42 -13.87 15.50
CA GLU A 406 -0.19 -15.31 15.74
C GLU A 406 -1.08 -16.20 14.86
N ARG A 407 -2.26 -15.72 14.49
CA ARG A 407 -3.18 -16.42 13.59
C ARG A 407 -2.86 -16.22 12.09
N CYS A 408 -1.86 -15.40 11.75
CA CYS A 408 -1.37 -15.25 10.39
C CYS A 408 -0.34 -16.32 10.05
N ARG A 409 -0.65 -17.14 9.07
CA ARG A 409 0.29 -18.11 8.46
C ARG A 409 0.88 -17.52 7.20
N TYR A 410 2.16 -17.19 7.24
CA TYR A 410 2.89 -16.69 6.10
C TYR A 410 3.24 -17.83 5.12
N ILE A 411 3.11 -17.57 3.83
CA ILE A 411 3.61 -18.41 2.75
C ILE A 411 4.64 -17.62 1.94
N GLU A 412 5.83 -18.21 1.82
CA GLU A 412 6.88 -17.65 0.98
C GLU A 412 6.59 -17.97 -0.48
N LEU A 413 6.63 -16.96 -1.34
CA LEU A 413 6.30 -17.07 -2.76
C LEU A 413 7.54 -17.23 -3.64
N SER A 414 8.72 -16.83 -3.16
CA SER A 414 9.96 -17.00 -3.91
C SER A 414 10.28 -18.49 -4.13
N GLY A 415 10.64 -18.83 -5.35
CA GLY A 415 10.96 -20.22 -5.72
C GLY A 415 9.75 -21.15 -5.88
N ARG A 416 8.51 -20.68 -5.74
CA ARG A 416 7.29 -21.46 -5.98
C ARG A 416 6.94 -21.48 -7.46
N ALA A 417 6.77 -22.70 -8.01
CA ALA A 417 6.40 -22.88 -9.42
C ALA A 417 4.99 -22.32 -9.71
N ASP A 418 4.02 -22.56 -8.81
CA ASP A 418 2.66 -22.06 -8.96
C ASP A 418 2.57 -20.51 -8.96
N PHE A 419 3.43 -19.83 -8.20
CA PHE A 419 3.55 -18.38 -8.25
C PHE A 419 4.17 -17.90 -9.57
N ALA A 420 5.24 -18.56 -10.03
CA ALA A 420 5.88 -18.22 -11.30
C ALA A 420 4.93 -18.38 -12.50
N ASP A 421 4.14 -19.47 -12.52
CA ASP A 421 3.12 -19.72 -13.54
C ASP A 421 2.01 -18.69 -13.49
N ALA A 422 1.50 -18.38 -12.29
CA ALA A 422 0.47 -17.35 -12.09
C ALA A 422 0.97 -15.94 -12.47
N PHE A 423 2.23 -15.62 -12.15
CA PHE A 423 2.84 -14.34 -12.52
C PHE A 423 2.98 -14.22 -14.04
N THR A 424 3.45 -15.27 -14.70
CA THR A 424 3.57 -15.29 -16.17
C THR A 424 2.21 -15.17 -16.84
N GLY A 425 1.19 -15.91 -16.35
CA GLY A 425 -0.19 -15.79 -16.82
C GLY A 425 -0.80 -14.42 -16.55
N GLY A 426 -0.42 -13.80 -15.43
CA GLY A 426 -0.84 -12.45 -15.05
C GLY A 426 -0.24 -11.32 -15.89
N MET A 427 0.71 -11.60 -16.77
CA MET A 427 1.32 -10.59 -17.65
C MET A 427 0.39 -10.15 -18.78
N THR A 428 -0.62 -10.94 -19.15
CA THR A 428 -1.59 -10.53 -20.18
C THR A 428 -2.52 -9.42 -19.68
N TYR A 429 -2.93 -8.53 -20.59
CA TYR A 429 -3.93 -7.47 -20.33
C TYR A 429 -5.34 -8.00 -20.62
N GLU A 430 -5.65 -9.16 -20.12
CA GLU A 430 -6.98 -9.76 -20.18
C GLU A 430 -7.64 -9.72 -18.81
N PRO A 431 -8.96 -9.52 -18.75
CA PRO A 431 -9.69 -9.66 -17.49
C PRO A 431 -9.45 -11.06 -16.89
N VAL A 432 -9.18 -11.13 -15.60
CA VAL A 432 -9.10 -12.40 -14.88
C VAL A 432 -10.47 -13.07 -14.99
N THR A 433 -10.61 -13.97 -15.96
CA THR A 433 -11.82 -14.77 -16.12
C THR A 433 -11.92 -15.76 -14.97
N ARG A 434 -13.14 -16.00 -14.50
CA ARG A 434 -13.47 -17.00 -13.47
C ARG A 434 -12.88 -18.37 -13.91
N ARG A 435 -11.75 -18.75 -13.35
CA ARG A 435 -11.26 -20.14 -13.36
C ARG A 435 -11.33 -20.67 -11.94
#